data_8e81853a09c8b679f42333897dbe0091
#
_entry.id   8e81853a09c8b679f42333897dbe0091
#
_cell.length_a   1.000
_cell.length_b   1.000
_cell.length_c   1.000
_cell.angle_alpha   90.00
_cell.angle_beta   90.00
_cell.angle_gamma   90.00
#
_symmetry.space_group_name_H-M   'P 1'
#
loop_
_entity.id
_entity.type
_entity.pdbx_description
1 polymer ?
#
loop_
_entity_poly.entity_id
_entity_poly.type
_entity_poly.pdbx_seq_one_letter_code
_entity_poly.pdbx_strand_id
1 'polypeptide(L)'
;MIHLEFNSESENEGIARVLAATYMMKFDPTMEEMADVKTAVSEAVTNCIVHGYEDDQGKIFMDISNEGSVLKIVIEDFGVGIPDVKQIGRAHV
;
A
#
# COMPACT_ATOMS: atom_id res chain seq x y z
N MET A 1 -4.55 -12.79 -4.74
CA MET A 1 -4.90 -11.39 -4.47
C MET A 1 -5.29 -11.21 -3.03
N ILE A 2 -4.85 -10.13 -2.41
CA ILE A 2 -5.20 -9.78 -1.04
C ILE A 2 -5.87 -8.42 -1.04
N HIS A 3 -6.99 -8.33 -0.35
CA HIS A 3 -7.70 -7.08 -0.15
C HIS A 3 -7.66 -6.73 1.34
N LEU A 4 -7.23 -5.51 1.64
CA LEU A 4 -7.13 -5.02 3.01
C LEU A 4 -7.92 -3.73 3.15
N GLU A 5 -8.72 -3.66 4.19
CA GLU A 5 -9.43 -2.45 4.55
C GLU A 5 -9.05 -2.08 5.98
N PHE A 6 -8.69 -0.84 6.21
CA PHE A 6 -8.28 -0.40 7.54
C PHE A 6 -8.59 1.07 7.77
N ASN A 7 -8.64 1.43 9.05
CA ASN A 7 -8.88 2.82 9.42
C ASN A 7 -7.64 3.69 9.19
N SER A 8 -7.85 4.97 8.94
CA SER A 8 -6.79 5.94 8.66
C SER A 8 -6.01 6.36 9.90
N GLU A 9 -5.61 5.38 10.69
CA GLU A 9 -4.77 5.58 11.89
C GLU A 9 -3.31 5.36 11.52
N SER A 10 -2.43 6.22 12.05
CA SER A 10 -1.01 6.18 11.68
C SER A 10 -0.33 4.85 11.98
N GLU A 11 -0.79 4.12 13.00
CA GLU A 11 -0.23 2.79 13.31
C GLU A 11 -0.49 1.77 12.20
N ASN A 12 -1.54 1.96 11.41
CA ASN A 12 -1.90 1.04 10.35
C ASN A 12 -0.98 1.13 9.13
N GLU A 13 -0.24 2.21 9.00
CA GLU A 13 0.78 2.35 7.96
C GLU A 13 1.82 1.23 8.06
N GLY A 14 2.32 0.98 9.26
CA GLY A 14 3.31 -0.08 9.47
C GLY A 14 2.77 -1.47 9.14
N ILE A 15 1.51 -1.73 9.47
CA ILE A 15 0.87 -3.01 9.18
C ILE A 15 0.74 -3.20 7.66
N ALA A 16 0.29 -2.17 6.95
CA ALA A 16 0.16 -2.23 5.51
C ALA A 16 1.50 -2.48 4.82
N ARG A 17 2.54 -1.80 5.27
CA ARG A 17 3.89 -1.95 4.76
C ARG A 17 4.42 -3.37 4.93
N VAL A 18 4.25 -3.94 6.13
CA VAL A 18 4.71 -5.30 6.43
C VAL A 18 3.94 -6.31 5.61
N LEU A 19 2.63 -6.11 5.43
CA LEU A 19 1.82 -7.02 4.63
C LEU A 19 2.27 -7.04 3.18
N ALA A 20 2.55 -5.87 2.60
CA ALA A 20 3.04 -5.77 1.24
C ALA A 20 4.40 -6.47 1.09
N ALA A 21 5.30 -6.27 2.04
CA ALA A 21 6.59 -6.94 2.04
C ALA A 21 6.45 -8.46 2.13
N THR A 22 5.53 -8.93 2.96
CA THR A 22 5.28 -10.36 3.12
C THR A 22 4.75 -10.98 1.83
N TYR A 23 3.81 -10.31 1.17
CA TYR A 23 3.29 -10.80 -0.12
C TYR A 23 4.41 -10.91 -1.14
N MET A 24 5.32 -9.96 -1.14
CA MET A 24 6.42 -9.88 -2.08
C MET A 24 7.43 -11.02 -1.93
N MET A 25 7.50 -11.63 -0.75
CA MET A 25 8.47 -12.70 -0.46
C MET A 25 8.37 -13.89 -1.42
N LYS A 26 7.19 -14.15 -1.97
CA LYS A 26 7.02 -15.27 -2.89
C LYS A 26 7.74 -15.07 -4.23
N PHE A 27 8.23 -13.87 -4.51
CA PHE A 27 8.96 -13.55 -5.74
C PHE A 27 10.48 -13.52 -5.54
N ASP A 28 10.96 -13.90 -4.36
CA ASP A 28 12.38 -13.88 -4.02
C ASP A 28 13.03 -12.52 -4.35
N PRO A 29 12.51 -11.43 -3.78
CA PRO A 29 12.95 -10.08 -4.11
C PRO A 29 14.34 -9.80 -3.55
N THR A 30 15.04 -8.84 -4.17
CA THR A 30 16.26 -8.30 -3.59
C THR A 30 15.90 -7.43 -2.39
N MET A 31 16.88 -7.15 -1.54
CA MET A 31 16.67 -6.25 -0.40
C MET A 31 16.29 -4.85 -0.88
N GLU A 32 16.85 -4.41 -1.99
CA GLU A 32 16.55 -3.11 -2.58
C GLU A 32 15.10 -3.04 -3.08
N GLU A 33 14.66 -4.08 -3.79
CA GLU A 33 13.26 -4.16 -4.24
C GLU A 33 12.30 -4.15 -3.07
N MET A 34 12.62 -4.88 -2.02
CA MET A 34 11.80 -4.93 -0.81
C MET A 34 11.72 -3.55 -0.15
N ALA A 35 12.86 -2.86 -0.02
CA ALA A 35 12.91 -1.53 0.58
C ALA A 35 12.10 -0.53 -0.25
N ASP A 36 12.20 -0.58 -1.56
CA ASP A 36 11.46 0.31 -2.46
C ASP A 36 9.96 0.16 -2.30
N VAL A 37 9.47 -1.08 -2.25
CA VAL A 37 8.04 -1.34 -2.08
C VAL A 37 7.57 -0.88 -0.70
N LYS A 38 8.33 -1.15 0.34
CA LYS A 38 7.98 -0.72 1.70
C LYS A 38 7.88 0.81 1.78
N THR A 39 8.84 1.50 1.18
CA THR A 39 8.83 2.96 1.16
C THR A 39 7.65 3.50 0.39
N ALA A 40 7.36 2.94 -0.79
CA ALA A 40 6.24 3.39 -1.61
C ALA A 40 4.90 3.18 -0.92
N VAL A 41 4.70 2.04 -0.26
CA VAL A 41 3.48 1.78 0.50
C VAL A 41 3.35 2.74 1.68
N SER A 42 4.43 2.97 2.42
CA SER A 42 4.45 3.92 3.53
C SER A 42 4.03 5.31 3.08
N GLU A 43 4.60 5.80 1.99
CA GLU A 43 4.28 7.13 1.47
C GLU A 43 2.83 7.22 1.03
N ALA A 44 2.33 6.21 0.30
CA ALA A 44 0.95 6.22 -0.18
C ALA A 44 -0.04 6.19 0.97
N VAL A 45 0.17 5.33 1.97
CA VAL A 45 -0.73 5.24 3.13
C VAL A 45 -0.65 6.51 3.96
N THR A 46 0.53 7.04 4.19
CA THR A 46 0.71 8.30 4.94
C THR A 46 -0.02 9.44 4.25
N ASN A 47 0.07 9.52 2.92
CA ASN A 47 -0.66 10.55 2.17
C ASN A 47 -2.17 10.40 2.34
N CYS A 48 -2.70 9.18 2.34
CA CYS A 48 -4.11 8.95 2.60
C CYS A 48 -4.51 9.43 4.01
N ILE A 49 -3.68 9.15 4.99
CA ILE A 49 -3.95 9.55 6.39
C ILE A 49 -3.92 11.05 6.54
N VAL A 50 -2.87 11.69 6.01
CA VAL A 50 -2.64 13.13 6.22
C VAL A 50 -3.52 13.99 5.34
N HIS A 51 -3.67 13.64 4.06
CA HIS A 51 -4.35 14.49 3.07
C HIS A 51 -5.73 14.01 2.69
N GLY A 52 -5.99 12.71 2.81
CA GLY A 52 -7.30 12.15 2.44
C GLY A 52 -8.36 12.44 3.48
N TYR A 53 -8.03 12.36 4.75
CA TYR A 53 -8.99 12.45 5.83
C TYR A 53 -8.69 13.54 6.86
N GLU A 54 -7.76 14.41 6.59
CA GLU A 54 -7.36 15.55 7.44
C GLU A 54 -7.63 15.38 8.94
N ASP A 55 -8.80 15.84 9.42
CA ASP A 55 -9.16 15.80 10.83
C ASP A 55 -10.08 14.63 11.20
N ASP A 56 -10.62 13.93 10.21
CA ASP A 56 -11.54 12.82 10.44
C ASP A 56 -10.89 11.51 10.08
N GLN A 57 -11.33 10.44 10.74
CA GLN A 57 -10.91 9.09 10.38
C GLN A 57 -11.80 8.55 9.27
N GLY A 58 -11.19 7.81 8.35
CA GLY A 58 -11.90 7.16 7.27
C GLY A 58 -11.31 5.80 6.98
N LYS A 59 -11.70 5.24 5.86
CA LYS A 59 -11.23 3.92 5.42
C LYS A 59 -10.20 4.04 4.32
N ILE A 60 -9.19 3.21 4.41
CA ILE A 60 -8.18 3.06 3.37
C ILE A 60 -8.26 1.62 2.87
N PHE A 61 -8.20 1.46 1.56
CA PHE A 61 -8.30 0.17 0.90
C PHE A 61 -6.99 -0.12 0.19
N MET A 62 -6.45 -1.32 0.38
CA MET A 62 -5.24 -1.74 -0.31
C MET A 62 -5.47 -3.11 -0.94
N ASP A 63 -5.24 -3.21 -2.24
CA ASP A 63 -5.30 -4.46 -2.97
C ASP A 63 -3.91 -4.83 -3.44
N ILE A 64 -3.50 -6.05 -3.15
CA ILE A 64 -2.21 -6.57 -3.60
C ILE A 64 -2.45 -7.77 -4.50
N SER A 65 -1.89 -7.72 -5.69
CA SER A 65 -1.99 -8.79 -6.66
C SER A 65 -0.72 -8.85 -7.50
N ASN A 66 -0.66 -9.83 -8.39
CA ASN A 66 0.46 -9.94 -9.31
C ASN A 66 0.01 -10.52 -10.65
N GLU A 67 0.75 -10.15 -11.69
CA GLU A 67 0.64 -10.77 -13.01
C GLU A 67 2.04 -11.28 -13.35
N GLY A 68 2.24 -12.59 -13.32
CA GLY A 68 3.57 -13.14 -13.40
C GLY A 68 4.42 -12.62 -12.25
N SER A 69 5.54 -11.99 -12.56
CA SER A 69 6.43 -11.38 -11.56
C SER A 69 6.17 -9.89 -11.33
N VAL A 70 5.14 -9.34 -11.96
CA VAL A 70 4.79 -7.92 -11.78
C VAL A 70 3.86 -7.78 -10.60
N LEU A 71 4.32 -7.08 -9.58
CA LEU A 71 3.54 -6.78 -8.38
C LEU A 71 2.67 -5.56 -8.63
N LYS A 72 1.40 -5.67 -8.27
CA LYS A 72 0.45 -4.58 -8.41
C LYS A 72 -0.17 -4.28 -7.05
N ILE A 73 0.04 -3.05 -6.58
CA ILE A 73 -0.55 -2.60 -5.32
C ILE A 73 -1.36 -1.35 -5.63
N VAL A 74 -2.64 -1.38 -5.25
CA VAL A 74 -3.55 -0.26 -5.41
C VAL A 74 -3.98 0.19 -4.04
N ILE A 75 -3.78 1.47 -3.74
CA ILE A 75 -4.16 2.07 -2.47
C ILE A 75 -5.14 3.20 -2.76
N GLU A 76 -6.31 3.14 -2.13
CA GLU A 76 -7.38 4.09 -2.35
C GLU A 76 -7.90 4.66 -1.04
N ASP A 77 -8.29 5.93 -1.06
CA ASP A 77 -9.09 6.53 0.00
C ASP A 77 -10.24 7.29 -0.65
N PHE A 78 -11.28 7.56 0.14
CA PHE A 78 -12.43 8.32 -0.31
C PHE A 78 -12.65 9.52 0.60
N GLY A 79 -11.54 10.11 1.07
CA GLY A 79 -11.57 11.18 2.02
C GLY A 79 -12.14 12.48 1.48
N VAL A 80 -11.31 13.41 1.11
CA VAL A 80 -11.73 14.76 0.75
C VAL A 80 -12.02 14.85 -0.74
N GLY A 81 -13.18 14.39 -1.16
CA GLY A 81 -13.62 14.56 -2.53
C GLY A 81 -13.19 13.41 -3.46
N ILE A 82 -12.08 13.57 -4.16
CA ILE A 82 -11.66 12.64 -5.20
C ILE A 82 -10.87 11.46 -4.62
N PRO A 83 -11.20 10.21 -4.98
CA PRO A 83 -10.40 9.06 -4.57
C PRO A 83 -8.96 9.18 -5.05
N ASP A 84 -8.02 8.86 -4.16
CA ASP A 84 -6.61 8.84 -4.49
C ASP A 84 -6.20 7.39 -4.75
N VAL A 85 -5.97 7.07 -6.01
CA VAL A 85 -5.63 5.71 -6.43
C VAL A 85 -4.18 5.67 -6.86
N LYS A 86 -3.40 4.75 -6.27
CA LYS A 86 -1.99 4.59 -6.59
C LYS A 86 -1.67 3.14 -6.92
N GLN A 87 -0.87 2.96 -7.96
CA GLN A 87 -0.31 1.67 -8.32
C GLN A 87 1.18 1.70 -8.04
N ILE A 88 1.64 0.71 -7.31
CA ILE A 88 3.00 0.71 -6.80
C ILE A 88 3.74 -0.54 -7.23
N GLY A 89 4.90 -0.31 -7.79
CA GLY A 89 5.98 -1.27 -7.81
C GLY A 89 5.81 -2.51 -8.67
N ARG A 90 6.86 -3.28 -8.62
CA ARG A 90 6.91 -4.62 -9.22
C ARG A 90 8.11 -5.35 -8.64
N ALA A 91 8.01 -6.68 -8.63
CA ALA A 91 9.13 -7.52 -8.25
C ALA A 91 9.76 -8.12 -9.50
N HIS A 92 11.05 -8.34 -9.43
CA HIS A 92 11.80 -9.07 -10.46
C HIS A 92 12.21 -10.42 -9.91
N VAL A 93 12.04 -11.42 -10.72
CA VAL A 93 12.43 -12.78 -10.36
C VAL A 93 13.55 -13.24 -11.25
#